data_1a99a1106308312e0ccb61962acaa757
#
_entry.id   1a99a1106308312e0ccb61962acaa757
#
_cell.length_a   1.000
_cell.length_b   1.000
_cell.length_c   1.000
_cell.angle_alpha   90.00
_cell.angle_beta   90.00
_cell.angle_gamma   90.00
#
_symmetry.space_group_name_H-M   'P 1'
#
loop_
_entity.id
_entity.type
_entity.pdbx_description
1 polymer ?
#
loop_
_entity_poly.entity_id
_entity_poly.type
_entity_poly.pdbx_seq_one_letter_code
_entity_poly.pdbx_strand_id
1 'polypeptide(L)'
;MFEKLGASVNFFGNTGFILALGSVLGSLINMKLIRMHLSHEKIVMFASFLLLISGFGVFIMQESVWFFIPVVLVSLSFGLAIPNLLSGALTHYRDHLGSAGALLGLFYYLVIGFGLHRAAEFGDLAMTLIGCAAVACVISMMKHLVGLVTFKTSDTDS
;
A
#
# COMPACT_ATOMS: atom_id res chain seq x y z
N MET A 1 -18.41 5.52 12.51
CA MET A 1 -18.57 4.17 11.93
C MET A 1 -18.71 3.11 13.01
N PHE A 2 -17.76 2.93 13.90
CA PHE A 2 -17.82 1.92 14.97
C PHE A 2 -18.92 2.17 16.02
N GLU A 3 -19.26 3.42 16.34
CA GLU A 3 -20.40 3.76 17.21
C GLU A 3 -21.75 3.29 16.66
N LYS A 4 -21.91 3.34 15.33
CA LYS A 4 -23.14 2.84 14.64
C LYS A 4 -23.28 1.31 14.70
N LEU A 5 -22.17 0.58 14.89
CA LEU A 5 -22.13 -0.87 14.99
C LEU A 5 -22.23 -1.38 16.45
N GLY A 6 -22.35 -0.47 17.46
CA GLY A 6 -22.43 -0.83 18.87
C GLY A 6 -21.16 -1.53 19.42
N ALA A 7 -20.03 -1.37 18.73
CA ALA A 7 -18.78 -2.03 19.06
C ALA A 7 -18.13 -1.42 20.30
N SER A 8 -17.74 -2.25 21.26
CA SER A 8 -17.05 -1.82 22.48
C SER A 8 -15.64 -1.31 22.20
N VAL A 9 -15.09 -0.48 23.11
CA VAL A 9 -13.71 0.03 23.03
C VAL A 9 -12.68 -1.11 22.93
N ASN A 10 -12.93 -2.23 23.63
CA ASN A 10 -12.09 -3.43 23.56
C ASN A 10 -12.09 -4.08 22.17
N PHE A 11 -13.20 -4.01 21.46
CA PHE A 11 -13.30 -4.51 20.09
C PHE A 11 -12.44 -3.66 19.14
N PHE A 12 -12.42 -2.35 19.33
CA PHE A 12 -11.55 -1.43 18.58
C PHE A 12 -10.06 -1.74 18.79
N GLY A 13 -9.63 -2.01 20.02
CA GLY A 13 -8.24 -2.41 20.31
C GLY A 13 -7.85 -3.71 19.61
N ASN A 14 -8.74 -4.70 19.60
CA ASN A 14 -8.49 -5.98 18.93
C ASN A 14 -8.39 -5.84 17.39
N THR A 15 -9.06 -4.86 16.78
CA THR A 15 -8.94 -4.61 15.34
C THR A 15 -7.53 -4.17 14.96
N GLY A 16 -6.87 -3.36 15.77
CA GLY A 16 -5.48 -2.95 15.56
C GLY A 16 -4.53 -4.15 15.50
N PHE A 17 -4.73 -5.14 16.36
CA PHE A 17 -3.96 -6.38 16.35
C PHE A 17 -4.18 -7.19 15.05
N ILE A 18 -5.42 -7.31 14.60
CA ILE A 18 -5.77 -8.01 13.36
C ILE A 18 -5.12 -7.30 12.14
N LEU A 19 -5.13 -5.97 12.12
CA LEU A 19 -4.47 -5.18 11.08
C LEU A 19 -2.96 -5.37 11.09
N ALA A 20 -2.34 -5.42 12.26
CA ALA A 20 -0.92 -5.69 12.41
C ALA A 20 -0.57 -7.08 11.86
N LEU A 21 -1.38 -8.10 12.13
CA LEU A 21 -1.21 -9.44 11.56
C LEU A 21 -1.31 -9.41 10.02
N GLY A 22 -2.23 -8.65 9.44
CA GLY A 22 -2.33 -8.45 8.00
C GLY A 22 -1.02 -7.93 7.39
N SER A 23 -0.43 -6.90 8.01
CA SER A 23 0.85 -6.32 7.56
C SER A 23 2.01 -7.30 7.70
N VAL A 24 2.08 -8.06 8.80
CA VAL A 24 3.10 -9.10 9.00
C VAL A 24 2.98 -10.19 7.95
N LEU A 25 1.78 -10.69 7.68
CA LEU A 25 1.54 -11.68 6.62
C LEU A 25 1.95 -11.14 5.25
N GLY A 26 1.60 -9.89 4.94
CA GLY A 26 2.04 -9.22 3.71
C GLY A 26 3.56 -9.18 3.58
N SER A 27 4.27 -8.85 4.65
CA SER A 27 5.73 -8.82 4.68
C SER A 27 6.36 -10.21 4.52
N LEU A 28 5.77 -11.25 5.11
CA LEU A 28 6.23 -12.64 4.94
C LEU A 28 6.01 -13.14 3.51
N ILE A 29 4.86 -12.82 2.92
CA ILE A 29 4.58 -13.13 1.51
C ILE A 29 5.57 -12.38 0.61
N ASN A 30 5.84 -11.10 0.88
CA ASN A 30 6.83 -10.31 0.15
C ASN A 30 8.22 -10.97 0.16
N MET A 31 8.68 -11.42 1.32
CA MET A 31 9.96 -12.13 1.45
C MET A 31 9.99 -13.40 0.59
N LYS A 32 8.88 -14.14 0.51
CA LYS A 32 8.77 -15.34 -0.33
C LYS A 32 8.79 -14.98 -1.83
N LEU A 33 8.07 -13.93 -2.24
CA LEU A 33 8.03 -13.46 -3.62
C LEU A 33 9.41 -12.99 -4.12
N ILE A 34 10.16 -12.28 -3.27
CA ILE A 34 11.53 -11.86 -3.58
C ILE A 34 12.45 -13.09 -3.74
N ARG A 35 12.32 -14.10 -2.88
CA ARG A 35 13.08 -15.36 -3.01
C ARG A 35 12.76 -16.12 -4.30
N MET A 36 11.55 -15.93 -4.85
CA MET A 36 11.15 -16.47 -6.15
C MET A 36 11.61 -15.60 -7.35
N HIS A 37 12.53 -14.66 -7.11
CA HIS A 37 13.10 -13.75 -8.11
C HIS A 37 12.07 -12.84 -8.82
N LEU A 38 10.94 -12.55 -8.16
CA LEU A 38 10.02 -11.53 -8.64
C LEU A 38 10.62 -10.14 -8.46
N SER A 39 10.53 -9.30 -9.50
CA SER A 39 11.02 -7.93 -9.42
C SER A 39 10.16 -7.09 -8.46
N HIS A 40 10.80 -6.14 -7.76
CA HIS A 40 10.13 -5.22 -6.83
C HIS A 40 8.94 -4.51 -7.49
N GLU A 41 9.07 -4.12 -8.77
CA GLU A 41 8.01 -3.44 -9.53
C GLU A 41 6.76 -4.31 -9.70
N LYS A 42 6.94 -5.59 -10.03
CA LYS A 42 5.82 -6.54 -10.16
C LYS A 42 5.10 -6.76 -8.83
N ILE A 43 5.85 -6.81 -7.72
CA ILE A 43 5.27 -6.96 -6.38
C ILE A 43 4.46 -5.71 -6.01
N VAL A 44 4.98 -4.50 -6.29
CA VAL A 44 4.27 -3.23 -6.04
C VAL A 44 3.01 -3.15 -6.92
N MET A 45 3.09 -3.54 -8.18
CA MET A 45 1.94 -3.57 -9.08
C MET A 45 0.85 -4.52 -8.54
N PHE A 46 1.23 -5.74 -8.15
CA PHE A 46 0.31 -6.70 -7.54
C PHE A 46 -0.32 -6.16 -6.25
N ALA A 47 0.49 -5.55 -5.36
CA ALA A 47 0.00 -4.94 -4.13
C ALA A 47 -0.97 -3.79 -4.40
N SER A 48 -0.74 -2.97 -5.44
CA SER A 48 -1.64 -1.88 -5.85
C SER A 48 -2.99 -2.40 -6.34
N PHE A 49 -3.00 -3.48 -7.13
CA PHE A 49 -4.24 -4.15 -7.54
C PHE A 49 -4.99 -4.73 -6.35
N LEU A 50 -4.28 -5.39 -5.43
CA LEU A 50 -4.88 -5.94 -4.22
C LEU A 50 -5.48 -4.83 -3.35
N LEU A 51 -4.80 -3.69 -3.25
CA LEU A 51 -5.30 -2.51 -2.54
C LEU A 51 -6.58 -1.97 -3.17
N LEU A 52 -6.65 -1.92 -4.50
CA LEU A 52 -7.83 -1.46 -5.23
C LEU A 52 -9.04 -2.39 -4.97
N ILE A 53 -8.84 -3.71 -5.10
CA ILE A 53 -9.88 -4.71 -4.82
C ILE A 53 -10.35 -4.60 -3.35
N SER A 54 -9.41 -4.44 -2.42
CA SER A 54 -9.70 -4.28 -1.00
C SER A 54 -10.49 -2.98 -0.73
N GLY A 55 -10.16 -1.87 -1.41
CA GLY A 55 -10.89 -0.62 -1.32
C GLY A 55 -12.35 -0.75 -1.75
N PHE A 56 -12.61 -1.43 -2.87
CA PHE A 56 -13.98 -1.77 -3.29
C PHE A 56 -14.68 -2.70 -2.28
N GLY A 57 -13.96 -3.67 -1.71
CA GLY A 57 -14.49 -4.53 -0.65
C GLY A 57 -14.90 -3.74 0.58
N VAL A 58 -14.11 -2.77 1.01
CA VAL A 58 -14.45 -1.84 2.10
C VAL A 58 -15.71 -1.07 1.77
N PHE A 59 -15.83 -0.53 0.54
CA PHE A 59 -17.02 0.22 0.10
C PHE A 59 -18.30 -0.61 0.16
N ILE A 60 -18.27 -1.87 -0.29
CA ILE A 60 -19.44 -2.74 -0.32
C ILE A 60 -19.81 -3.22 1.08
N MET A 61 -18.80 -3.49 1.93
CA MET A 61 -19.00 -4.14 3.23
C MET A 61 -18.97 -3.19 4.43
N GLN A 62 -18.91 -1.87 4.22
CA GLN A 62 -18.74 -0.87 5.29
C GLN A 62 -19.86 -0.87 6.35
N GLU A 63 -21.05 -1.39 6.04
CA GLU A 63 -22.17 -1.52 6.98
C GLU A 63 -22.29 -2.93 7.60
N SER A 64 -21.41 -3.87 7.22
CA SER A 64 -21.44 -5.26 7.68
C SER A 64 -20.31 -5.54 8.68
N VAL A 65 -20.54 -6.52 9.57
CA VAL A 65 -19.48 -7.05 10.45
C VAL A 65 -18.33 -7.65 9.66
N TRP A 66 -18.55 -8.10 8.43
CA TRP A 66 -17.54 -8.65 7.52
C TRP A 66 -16.56 -7.60 6.95
N PHE A 67 -16.77 -6.32 7.26
CA PHE A 67 -15.87 -5.21 6.92
C PHE A 67 -14.39 -5.48 7.27
N PHE A 68 -14.11 -6.30 8.29
CA PHE A 68 -12.73 -6.61 8.69
C PHE A 68 -11.94 -7.34 7.61
N ILE A 69 -12.57 -8.18 6.80
CA ILE A 69 -11.88 -8.96 5.75
C ILE A 69 -11.18 -8.03 4.75
N PRO A 70 -11.89 -7.11 4.08
CA PRO A 70 -11.23 -6.19 3.16
C PRO A 70 -10.22 -5.25 3.85
N VAL A 71 -10.43 -4.87 5.10
CA VAL A 71 -9.47 -4.02 5.83
C VAL A 71 -8.18 -4.77 6.15
N VAL A 72 -8.23 -6.06 6.46
CA VAL A 72 -7.02 -6.92 6.59
C VAL A 72 -6.29 -7.03 5.26
N LEU A 73 -7.01 -7.14 4.13
CA LEU A 73 -6.40 -7.17 2.79
C LEU A 73 -5.72 -5.84 2.44
N VAL A 74 -6.27 -4.70 2.88
CA VAL A 74 -5.59 -3.39 2.78
C VAL A 74 -4.26 -3.42 3.53
N SER A 75 -4.25 -3.89 4.78
CA SER A 75 -3.04 -3.99 5.60
C SER A 75 -2.00 -4.93 4.99
N LEU A 76 -2.45 -6.05 4.41
CA LEU A 76 -1.61 -7.00 3.69
C LEU A 76 -0.98 -6.36 2.46
N SER A 77 -1.73 -5.57 1.70
CA SER A 77 -1.24 -4.81 0.55
C SER A 77 -0.12 -3.84 0.94
N PHE A 78 -0.26 -3.15 2.07
CA PHE A 78 0.80 -2.28 2.60
C PHE A 78 2.04 -3.07 3.01
N GLY A 79 1.88 -4.23 3.65
CA GLY A 79 2.99 -5.13 3.99
C GLY A 79 3.76 -5.62 2.76
N LEU A 80 3.10 -5.75 1.61
CA LEU A 80 3.74 -6.06 0.32
C LEU A 80 4.40 -4.84 -0.31
N ALA A 81 3.72 -3.69 -0.35
CA ALA A 81 4.17 -2.53 -1.13
C ALA A 81 5.31 -1.76 -0.46
N ILE A 82 5.18 -1.47 0.85
CA ILE A 82 6.08 -0.55 1.56
C ILE A 82 7.55 -0.97 1.50
N PRO A 83 7.93 -2.23 1.80
CA PRO A 83 9.34 -2.65 1.74
C PRO A 83 9.94 -2.49 0.34
N ASN A 84 9.17 -2.77 -0.70
CA ASN A 84 9.63 -2.69 -2.08
C ASN A 84 9.80 -1.23 -2.55
N LEU A 85 8.89 -0.34 -2.15
CA LEU A 85 8.97 1.09 -2.44
C LEU A 85 10.16 1.73 -1.73
N LEU A 86 10.38 1.42 -0.44
CA LEU A 86 11.50 1.91 0.34
C LEU A 86 12.84 1.41 -0.24
N SER A 87 12.94 0.12 -0.55
CA SER A 87 14.13 -0.45 -1.18
C SER A 87 14.44 0.23 -2.50
N GLY A 88 13.43 0.43 -3.35
CA GLY A 88 13.60 1.13 -4.63
C GLY A 88 14.03 2.58 -4.48
N ALA A 89 13.42 3.32 -3.56
CA ALA A 89 13.74 4.73 -3.31
C ALA A 89 15.16 4.94 -2.78
N LEU A 90 15.67 4.01 -1.96
CA LEU A 90 16.98 4.14 -1.32
C LEU A 90 18.13 3.50 -2.12
N THR A 91 17.84 2.80 -3.22
CA THR A 91 18.87 2.08 -4.00
C THR A 91 19.99 3.00 -4.50
N HIS A 92 19.69 4.23 -4.88
CA HIS A 92 20.66 5.21 -5.40
C HIS A 92 21.41 5.99 -4.32
N TYR A 93 21.03 5.82 -3.04
CA TYR A 93 21.57 6.59 -1.91
C TYR A 93 22.36 5.73 -0.92
N ARG A 94 23.04 4.68 -1.41
CA ARG A 94 23.74 3.70 -0.57
C ARG A 94 24.79 4.33 0.36
N ASP A 95 25.47 5.38 -0.10
CA ASP A 95 26.52 6.06 0.66
C ASP A 95 25.96 7.02 1.73
N HIS A 96 24.66 7.39 1.62
CA HIS A 96 24.00 8.34 2.51
C HIS A 96 22.65 7.82 3.01
N LEU A 97 22.55 6.52 3.27
CA LEU A 97 21.30 5.84 3.66
C LEU A 97 20.60 6.50 4.86
N GLY A 98 21.35 6.94 5.86
CA GLY A 98 20.81 7.59 7.04
C GLY A 98 20.08 8.89 6.73
N SER A 99 20.74 9.79 6.00
CA SER A 99 20.16 11.09 5.63
C SER A 99 19.02 10.94 4.63
N ALA A 100 19.18 10.07 3.62
CA ALA A 100 18.13 9.79 2.64
C ALA A 100 16.90 9.15 3.29
N GLY A 101 17.11 8.21 4.21
CA GLY A 101 16.02 7.59 4.97
C GLY A 101 15.28 8.57 5.89
N ALA A 102 15.99 9.48 6.54
CA ALA A 102 15.39 10.52 7.39
C ALA A 102 14.54 11.49 6.57
N LEU A 103 15.04 11.96 5.42
CA LEU A 103 14.28 12.82 4.50
C LEU A 103 13.04 12.10 3.95
N LEU A 104 13.20 10.86 3.50
CA LEU A 104 12.09 10.06 3.01
C LEU A 104 11.01 9.87 4.09
N GLY A 105 11.43 9.57 5.33
CA GLY A 105 10.54 9.46 6.48
C GLY A 105 9.80 10.77 6.78
N LEU A 106 10.48 11.91 6.73
CA LEU A 106 9.87 13.22 6.93
C LEU A 106 8.79 13.49 5.87
N PHE A 107 9.12 13.30 4.58
CA PHE A 107 8.16 13.46 3.49
C PHE A 107 6.97 12.51 3.62
N TYR A 108 7.23 11.25 3.98
CA TYR A 108 6.19 10.25 4.21
C TYR A 108 5.20 10.71 5.29
N TYR A 109 5.68 11.19 6.43
CA TYR A 109 4.82 11.68 7.51
C TYR A 109 4.05 12.95 7.13
N LEU A 110 4.66 13.87 6.38
CA LEU A 110 3.98 15.07 5.89
C LEU A 110 2.84 14.71 4.92
N VAL A 111 3.10 13.81 3.97
CA VAL A 111 2.08 13.36 3.01
C VAL A 111 0.94 12.62 3.70
N ILE A 112 1.25 11.74 4.67
CA ILE A 112 0.23 11.05 5.45
C ILE A 112 -0.58 12.03 6.30
N GLY A 113 0.08 12.97 7.00
CA GLY A 113 -0.62 13.96 7.83
C GLY A 113 -1.58 14.80 7.01
N PHE A 114 -1.14 15.28 5.84
CA PHE A 114 -1.99 16.01 4.92
C PHE A 114 -3.13 15.14 4.36
N GLY A 115 -2.82 13.91 3.97
CA GLY A 115 -3.81 12.96 3.46
C GLY A 115 -4.89 12.60 4.48
N LEU A 116 -4.50 12.37 5.75
CA LEU A 116 -5.44 12.10 6.84
C LEU A 116 -6.32 13.32 7.14
N HIS A 117 -5.75 14.52 7.11
CA HIS A 117 -6.53 15.76 7.29
C HIS A 117 -7.61 15.87 6.21
N ARG A 118 -7.26 15.65 4.95
CA ARG A 118 -8.22 15.65 3.84
C ARG A 118 -9.25 14.52 3.95
N ALA A 119 -8.82 13.32 4.30
CA ALA A 119 -9.74 12.19 4.49
C ALA A 119 -10.77 12.46 5.59
N ALA A 120 -10.38 13.17 6.65
CA ALA A 120 -11.29 13.57 7.71
C ALA A 120 -12.34 14.59 7.23
N GLU A 121 -11.98 15.50 6.33
CA GLU A 121 -12.91 16.47 5.72
C GLU A 121 -13.94 15.78 4.80
N PHE A 122 -13.52 14.79 4.01
CA PHE A 122 -14.41 14.05 3.10
C PHE A 122 -15.34 13.08 3.84
N GLY A 123 -14.99 12.63 5.05
CA GLY A 123 -15.82 11.78 5.91
C GLY A 123 -16.08 10.36 5.40
N ASP A 124 -15.54 9.97 4.24
CA ASP A 124 -15.71 8.66 3.63
C ASP A 124 -14.37 7.93 3.45
N LEU A 125 -14.14 6.95 4.34
CA LEU A 125 -12.93 6.13 4.33
C LEU A 125 -12.81 5.30 3.04
N ALA A 126 -13.90 4.75 2.55
CA ALA A 126 -13.89 3.86 1.39
C ALA A 126 -13.51 4.63 0.11
N MET A 127 -14.11 5.81 -0.10
CA MET A 127 -13.77 6.69 -1.23
C MET A 127 -12.31 7.15 -1.20
N THR A 128 -11.80 7.49 -0.01
CA THR A 128 -10.39 7.86 0.17
C THR A 128 -9.46 6.70 -0.19
N LEU A 129 -9.75 5.48 0.27
CA LEU A 129 -8.97 4.28 -0.05
C LEU A 129 -8.99 3.96 -1.54
N ILE A 130 -10.16 4.00 -2.19
CA ILE A 130 -10.30 3.75 -3.63
C ILE A 130 -9.51 4.79 -4.43
N GLY A 131 -9.62 6.06 -4.08
CA GLY A 131 -8.89 7.15 -4.74
C GLY A 131 -7.37 6.95 -4.65
N CYS A 132 -6.85 6.69 -3.45
CA CYS A 132 -5.42 6.42 -3.24
C CYS A 132 -4.96 5.15 -3.99
N ALA A 133 -5.76 4.09 -3.97
CA ALA A 133 -5.46 2.85 -4.67
C ALA A 133 -5.45 3.03 -6.19
N ALA A 134 -6.38 3.78 -6.74
CA ALA A 134 -6.43 4.10 -8.17
C ALA A 134 -5.17 4.87 -8.61
N VAL A 135 -4.77 5.90 -7.87
CA VAL A 135 -3.53 6.65 -8.12
C VAL A 135 -2.30 5.73 -8.06
N ALA A 136 -2.21 4.88 -7.04
CA ALA A 136 -1.12 3.92 -6.90
C ALA A 136 -1.06 2.93 -8.07
N CYS A 137 -2.22 2.42 -8.54
CA CYS A 137 -2.31 1.56 -9.72
C CYS A 137 -1.83 2.27 -10.99
N VAL A 138 -2.30 3.49 -11.23
CA VAL A 138 -1.89 4.27 -12.42
C VAL A 138 -0.38 4.51 -12.43
N ILE A 139 0.20 4.93 -11.30
CA ILE A 139 1.64 5.17 -11.20
C ILE A 139 2.43 3.86 -11.41
N SER A 140 1.99 2.75 -10.83
CA SER A 140 2.64 1.44 -11.00
C SER A 140 2.57 0.97 -12.45
N MET A 141 1.43 1.13 -13.13
CA MET A 141 1.29 0.78 -14.55
C MET A 141 2.16 1.66 -15.44
N MET A 142 2.22 2.96 -15.20
CA MET A 142 3.08 3.88 -15.96
C MET A 142 4.56 3.48 -15.84
N LYS A 143 5.05 3.19 -14.65
CA LYS A 143 6.43 2.72 -14.45
C LYS A 143 6.70 1.42 -15.20
N HIS A 144 5.79 0.47 -15.15
CA HIS A 144 5.93 -0.80 -15.85
C HIS A 144 5.97 -0.61 -17.38
N LEU A 145 5.13 0.26 -17.93
CA LEU A 145 5.10 0.58 -19.36
C LEU A 145 6.39 1.28 -19.81
N VAL A 146 6.87 2.27 -19.04
CA VAL A 146 8.13 2.96 -19.34
C VAL A 146 9.31 1.98 -19.33
N GLY A 147 9.37 1.07 -18.34
CA GLY A 147 10.40 0.02 -18.27
C GLY A 147 10.39 -0.90 -19.50
N LEU A 148 9.22 -1.28 -20.00
CA LEU A 148 9.09 -2.10 -21.22
C LEU A 148 9.53 -1.35 -22.49
N VAL A 149 9.21 -0.08 -22.60
CA VAL A 149 9.59 0.77 -23.74
C VAL A 149 11.11 0.94 -23.78
N THR A 150 11.73 1.23 -22.66
CA THR A 150 13.19 1.42 -22.55
C THR A 150 13.96 0.13 -22.88
N PHE A 151 13.44 -1.02 -22.48
CA PHE A 151 14.05 -2.31 -22.82
C PHE A 151 13.98 -2.59 -24.32
N LYS A 152 12.84 -2.29 -24.96
CA LYS A 152 12.62 -2.52 -26.41
C LYS A 152 13.49 -1.61 -27.28
N THR A 153 13.78 -0.37 -26.88
CA THR A 153 14.66 0.53 -27.63
C THR A 153 16.12 0.10 -27.56
N SER A 154 16.57 -0.51 -26.47
CA SER A 154 17.94 -1.04 -26.35
C SER A 154 18.21 -2.26 -27.24
N ASP A 155 17.19 -3.08 -27.53
CA ASP A 155 17.31 -4.25 -28.40
C ASP A 155 17.29 -3.91 -29.91
N THR A 156 16.85 -2.70 -30.29
CA THR A 156 16.81 -2.26 -31.70
C THR A 156 18.08 -1.55 -32.16
N ASP A 157 18.94 -1.14 -31.20
CA ASP A 157 20.21 -0.44 -31.48
C ASP A 157 21.44 -1.36 -31.43
N SER A 158 21.26 -2.66 -31.27
CA SER A 158 22.30 -3.70 -31.31
C SER A 158 22.18 -4.58 -32.54
#